data_8e48f7d183a072ff442bf648f8eef771
#
_entry.id   8e48f7d183a072ff442bf648f8eef771
#
_cell.length_a   1.000
_cell.length_b   1.000
_cell.length_c   1.000
_cell.angle_alpha   90.00
_cell.angle_beta   90.00
_cell.angle_gamma   90.00
#
_symmetry.space_group_name_H-M   'P 1'
#
loop_
_entity.id
_entity.type
_entity.pdbx_description
1 polymer ?
#
loop_
_entity_poly.entity_id
_entity_poly.type
_entity_poly.pdbx_seq_one_letter_code
_entity_poly.pdbx_strand_id
1 'polypeptide(L)'
;MVKLFCMNVYDFDNTIYDGESVFDLFLFYVRRDPGLLRLLPKVLIAFAKYKRGKVTAEAFLRENAALVESKLREIPDIEGDMRAFWDEHMRKIKPFYDGLRRDDDWIVTAAPDFSMREVCRRLGVRNCVSSRVDLETCRILHFNLRERKIDAFLEACPDAQIDAFYTDSPANDAPLIEMAAHAYVVRGSRIKQIK
;
A
#
# COMPACT_ATOMS: atom_id res chain seq x y z
N MET A 1 -0.89 -34.98 -4.11
CA MET A 1 0.14 -34.10 -3.49
C MET A 1 -0.34 -32.67 -3.68
N VAL A 2 -0.90 -32.06 -2.64
CA VAL A 2 -1.30 -30.65 -2.68
C VAL A 2 0.00 -29.86 -2.77
N LYS A 3 0.18 -29.09 -3.84
CA LYS A 3 1.32 -28.18 -3.98
C LYS A 3 1.09 -27.07 -2.94
N LEU A 4 1.77 -27.13 -1.82
CA LEU A 4 1.82 -26.07 -0.83
C LEU A 4 2.45 -24.86 -1.52
N PHE A 5 1.63 -23.87 -1.87
CA PHE A 5 2.11 -22.61 -2.42
C PHE A 5 2.70 -21.79 -1.27
N CYS A 6 4.00 -21.93 -1.08
CA CYS A 6 4.77 -21.13 -0.14
C CYS A 6 5.16 -19.83 -0.84
N MET A 7 4.44 -18.75 -0.59
CA MET A 7 4.61 -17.45 -1.26
C MET A 7 5.31 -16.45 -0.36
N ASN A 8 6.00 -15.48 -0.94
CA ASN A 8 6.40 -14.30 -0.20
C ASN A 8 5.28 -13.25 -0.22
N VAL A 9 5.14 -12.55 0.88
CA VAL A 9 4.18 -11.45 1.02
C VAL A 9 4.95 -10.19 1.42
N TYR A 10 4.61 -9.07 0.79
CA TYR A 10 5.28 -7.80 1.01
C TYR A 10 4.28 -6.70 1.36
N ASP A 11 4.58 -5.90 2.37
CA ASP A 11 4.05 -4.55 2.43
C ASP A 11 4.69 -3.70 1.33
N PHE A 12 4.08 -2.56 0.99
CA PHE A 12 4.54 -1.75 -0.14
C PHE A 12 5.34 -0.51 0.28
N ASP A 13 4.70 0.41 1.01
CA ASP A 13 5.30 1.69 1.38
C ASP A 13 6.45 1.51 2.38
N ASN A 14 7.60 2.17 2.14
CA ASN A 14 8.87 1.98 2.85
C ASN A 14 9.42 0.54 2.83
N THR A 15 8.69 -0.42 2.30
CA THR A 15 9.14 -1.81 2.12
C THR A 15 9.66 -2.02 0.70
N ILE A 16 8.81 -2.18 -0.31
CA ILE A 16 9.19 -2.25 -1.73
C ILE A 16 9.51 -0.85 -2.28
N TYR A 17 8.66 0.12 -1.97
CA TYR A 17 8.77 1.51 -2.38
C TYR A 17 9.56 2.32 -1.34
N ASP A 18 10.48 3.18 -1.77
CA ASP A 18 11.27 4.04 -0.89
C ASP A 18 10.50 5.33 -0.59
N GLY A 19 9.67 5.28 0.43
CA GLY A 19 8.81 6.37 0.88
C GLY A 19 7.35 5.96 1.04
N GLU A 20 6.47 6.94 1.13
CA GLU A 20 5.01 6.80 1.25
C GLU A 20 4.37 7.17 -0.09
N SER A 21 3.92 6.18 -0.85
CA SER A 21 3.38 6.39 -2.21
C SER A 21 2.16 7.32 -2.23
N VAL A 22 1.30 7.22 -1.22
CA VAL A 22 0.12 8.12 -1.08
C VAL A 22 0.53 9.55 -0.80
N PHE A 23 1.60 9.78 -0.04
CA PHE A 23 2.13 11.13 0.19
C PHE A 23 2.78 11.71 -1.06
N ASP A 24 3.56 10.91 -1.78
CA ASP A 24 4.14 11.31 -3.06
C ASP A 24 3.05 11.61 -4.10
N LEU A 25 1.97 10.83 -4.12
CA LEU A 25 0.80 11.07 -4.95
C LEU A 25 0.12 12.41 -4.60
N PHE A 26 -0.03 12.71 -3.31
CA PHE A 26 -0.52 14.03 -2.89
C PHE A 26 0.38 15.15 -3.43
N LEU A 27 1.71 15.02 -3.32
CA LEU A 27 2.66 16.01 -3.85
C LEU A 27 2.63 16.12 -5.38
N PHE A 28 2.38 15.03 -6.08
CA PHE A 28 2.18 15.00 -7.52
C PHE A 28 0.96 15.84 -7.93
N TYR A 29 -0.15 15.74 -7.19
CA TYR A 29 -1.32 16.58 -7.43
C TYR A 29 -1.12 18.04 -7.00
N VAL A 30 -0.38 18.30 -5.93
CA VAL A 30 0.00 19.67 -5.53
C VAL A 30 0.76 20.40 -6.64
N ARG A 31 1.60 19.71 -7.41
CA ARG A 31 2.31 20.32 -8.55
C ARG A 31 1.36 20.73 -9.68
N ARG A 32 0.21 20.08 -9.82
CA ARG A 32 -0.83 20.39 -10.82
C ARG A 32 -1.85 21.41 -10.31
N ASP A 33 -2.19 21.32 -9.04
CA ASP A 33 -3.06 22.29 -8.35
C ASP A 33 -2.38 22.76 -7.05
N PRO A 34 -1.63 23.87 -7.08
CA PRO A 34 -1.01 24.44 -5.88
C PRO A 34 -1.99 24.82 -4.77
N GLY A 35 -3.29 24.97 -5.08
CA GLY A 35 -4.34 25.19 -4.07
C GLY A 35 -4.47 24.05 -3.06
N LEU A 36 -4.00 22.85 -3.42
CA LEU A 36 -3.96 21.70 -2.52
C LEU A 36 -2.95 21.85 -1.37
N LEU A 37 -1.97 22.79 -1.46
CA LEU A 37 -1.03 23.06 -0.36
C LEU A 37 -1.74 23.44 0.95
N ARG A 38 -2.91 24.04 0.89
CA ARG A 38 -3.74 24.32 2.08
C ARG A 38 -4.13 23.08 2.87
N LEU A 39 -4.11 21.89 2.23
CA LEU A 39 -4.41 20.62 2.85
C LEU A 39 -3.18 19.97 3.51
N LEU A 40 -1.96 20.45 3.20
CA LEU A 40 -0.71 19.87 3.68
C LEU A 40 -0.66 19.69 5.21
N PRO A 41 -1.06 20.66 6.05
CA PRO A 41 -1.06 20.47 7.49
C PRO A 41 -1.97 19.31 7.94
N LYS A 42 -3.15 19.17 7.32
CA LYS A 42 -4.09 18.08 7.61
C LYS A 42 -3.51 16.74 7.19
N VAL A 43 -2.90 16.67 6.02
CA VAL A 43 -2.24 15.46 5.49
C VAL A 43 -1.09 15.04 6.41
N LEU A 44 -0.22 15.96 6.82
CA LEU A 44 0.91 15.68 7.72
C LEU A 44 0.42 15.18 9.11
N ILE A 45 -0.64 15.77 9.65
CA ILE A 45 -1.23 15.30 10.92
C ILE A 45 -1.80 13.89 10.77
N ALA A 46 -2.51 13.61 9.67
CA ALA A 46 -3.06 12.29 9.40
C ALA A 46 -1.94 11.23 9.28
N PHE A 47 -0.87 11.54 8.55
CA PHE A 47 0.32 10.70 8.45
C PHE A 47 1.01 10.48 9.79
N ALA A 48 1.20 11.53 10.59
CA ALA A 48 1.83 11.41 11.90
C ALA A 48 0.99 10.54 12.85
N LYS A 49 -0.33 10.66 12.83
CA LYS A 49 -1.24 9.78 13.58
C LYS A 49 -1.13 8.33 13.11
N TYR A 50 -1.13 8.11 11.79
CA TYR A 50 -0.98 6.79 11.16
C TYR A 50 0.32 6.11 11.59
N LYS A 51 1.46 6.78 11.40
CA LYS A 51 2.80 6.26 11.76
C LYS A 51 2.96 5.93 13.25
N ARG A 52 2.28 6.69 14.13
CA ARG A 52 2.28 6.41 15.59
C ARG A 52 1.32 5.27 15.97
N GLY A 53 0.65 4.66 15.01
CA GLY A 53 -0.29 3.59 15.28
C GLY A 53 -1.52 4.01 16.09
N LYS A 54 -1.85 5.30 16.14
CA LYS A 54 -2.96 5.87 16.94
C LYS A 54 -4.28 6.01 16.18
N VAL A 55 -4.34 5.49 14.95
CA VAL A 55 -5.52 5.61 14.08
C VAL A 55 -6.02 4.23 13.71
N THR A 56 -7.30 3.97 13.93
CA THR A 56 -8.00 2.83 13.33
C THR A 56 -8.46 3.17 11.92
N ALA A 57 -8.75 2.15 11.10
CA ALA A 57 -9.28 2.35 9.75
C ALA A 57 -10.60 3.16 9.77
N GLU A 58 -11.48 2.87 10.74
CA GLU A 58 -12.76 3.55 10.91
C GLU A 58 -12.58 5.04 11.28
N ALA A 59 -11.66 5.34 12.21
CA ALA A 59 -11.37 6.72 12.60
C ALA A 59 -10.78 7.50 11.42
N PHE A 60 -9.84 6.90 10.67
CA PHE A 60 -9.26 7.54 9.49
C PHE A 60 -10.35 7.85 8.45
N LEU A 61 -11.19 6.89 8.11
CA LEU A 61 -12.27 7.05 7.14
C LEU A 61 -13.25 8.13 7.60
N ARG A 62 -13.72 8.08 8.85
CA ARG A 62 -14.64 9.09 9.40
C ARG A 62 -14.08 10.52 9.29
N GLU A 63 -12.78 10.70 9.53
CA GLU A 63 -12.15 12.03 9.54
C GLU A 63 -11.79 12.54 8.13
N ASN A 64 -11.54 11.64 7.17
CA ASN A 64 -10.87 12.01 5.92
C ASN A 64 -11.60 11.56 4.64
N ALA A 65 -12.48 10.57 4.68
CA ALA A 65 -13.07 9.98 3.48
C ALA A 65 -13.78 11.03 2.61
N ALA A 66 -14.64 11.86 3.20
CA ALA A 66 -15.39 12.88 2.46
C ALA A 66 -14.47 13.87 1.72
N LEU A 67 -13.34 14.24 2.32
CA LEU A 67 -12.36 15.12 1.68
C LEU A 67 -11.66 14.40 0.52
N VAL A 68 -11.19 13.16 0.74
CA VAL A 68 -10.51 12.38 -0.30
C VAL A 68 -11.47 12.13 -1.47
N GLU A 69 -12.69 11.66 -1.19
CA GLU A 69 -13.72 11.39 -2.19
C GLU A 69 -14.10 12.64 -3.00
N SER A 70 -14.19 13.82 -2.33
CA SER A 70 -14.46 15.07 -3.05
C SER A 70 -13.33 15.43 -4.01
N LYS A 71 -12.06 15.21 -3.60
CA LYS A 71 -10.91 15.50 -4.44
C LYS A 71 -10.75 14.52 -5.59
N LEU A 72 -11.08 13.25 -5.39
CA LEU A 72 -11.11 12.26 -6.48
C LEU A 72 -12.08 12.63 -7.57
N ARG A 73 -13.25 13.18 -7.23
CA ARG A 73 -14.26 13.66 -8.23
C ARG A 73 -13.78 14.83 -9.10
N GLU A 74 -12.80 15.59 -8.61
CA GLU A 74 -12.21 16.71 -9.34
C GLU A 74 -11.18 16.26 -10.39
N ILE A 75 -10.73 14.98 -10.36
CA ILE A 75 -9.70 14.45 -11.24
C ILE A 75 -10.36 13.84 -12.50
N PRO A 76 -10.12 14.39 -13.70
CA PRO A 76 -10.81 13.95 -14.90
C PRO A 76 -10.28 12.62 -15.47
N ASP A 77 -9.00 12.30 -15.27
CA ASP A 77 -8.35 11.08 -15.78
C ASP A 77 -7.38 10.50 -14.74
N ILE A 78 -7.96 9.79 -13.77
CA ILE A 78 -7.17 9.15 -12.69
C ILE A 78 -6.21 8.10 -13.26
N GLU A 79 -6.62 7.34 -14.28
CA GLU A 79 -5.76 6.30 -14.86
C GLU A 79 -4.56 6.88 -15.61
N GLY A 80 -4.78 7.96 -16.40
CA GLY A 80 -3.71 8.69 -17.05
C GLY A 80 -2.75 9.31 -16.04
N ASP A 81 -3.29 9.87 -14.96
CA ASP A 81 -2.50 10.42 -13.87
C ASP A 81 -1.67 9.35 -13.16
N MET A 82 -2.19 8.14 -12.95
CA MET A 82 -1.42 7.04 -12.37
C MET A 82 -0.29 6.58 -13.28
N ARG A 83 -0.50 6.53 -14.59
CA ARG A 83 0.59 6.26 -15.54
C ARG A 83 1.71 7.30 -15.42
N ALA A 84 1.36 8.58 -15.45
CA ALA A 84 2.32 9.69 -15.31
C ALA A 84 3.00 9.70 -13.93
N PHE A 85 2.26 9.45 -12.85
CA PHE A 85 2.82 9.33 -11.51
C PHE A 85 3.88 8.24 -11.44
N TRP A 86 3.58 7.05 -11.94
CA TRP A 86 4.52 5.93 -11.90
C TRP A 86 5.67 6.06 -12.91
N ASP A 87 5.53 6.85 -14.00
CA ASP A 87 6.68 7.21 -14.84
C ASP A 87 7.77 7.92 -14.04
N GLU A 88 7.38 8.82 -13.15
CA GLU A 88 8.31 9.56 -12.31
C GLU A 88 8.82 8.73 -11.11
N HIS A 89 8.01 7.81 -10.59
CA HIS A 89 8.21 7.19 -9.27
C HIS A 89 8.73 5.75 -9.29
N MET A 90 8.77 5.07 -10.44
CA MET A 90 9.34 3.70 -10.54
C MET A 90 10.78 3.63 -10.03
N ARG A 91 11.57 4.69 -10.16
CA ARG A 91 12.94 4.81 -9.62
C ARG A 91 13.04 4.67 -8.10
N LYS A 92 11.91 4.77 -7.38
CA LYS A 92 11.82 4.58 -5.92
C LYS A 92 11.51 3.13 -5.54
N ILE A 93 11.34 2.23 -6.48
CA ILE A 93 11.28 0.78 -6.20
C ILE A 93 12.67 0.34 -5.76
N LYS A 94 12.74 -0.30 -4.60
CA LYS A 94 14.01 -0.72 -4.00
C LYS A 94 14.60 -1.92 -4.75
N PRO A 95 15.90 -1.90 -5.09
CA PRO A 95 16.52 -2.95 -5.92
C PRO A 95 16.45 -4.36 -5.34
N PHE A 96 16.35 -4.51 -4.01
CA PHE A 96 16.26 -5.82 -3.39
C PHE A 96 15.03 -6.60 -3.85
N TYR A 97 13.94 -5.90 -4.16
CA TYR A 97 12.69 -6.53 -4.56
C TYR A 97 12.84 -7.28 -5.89
N ASP A 98 13.56 -6.71 -6.85
CA ASP A 98 13.82 -7.36 -8.13
C ASP A 98 14.59 -8.68 -7.98
N GLY A 99 15.48 -8.76 -6.98
CA GLY A 99 16.26 -9.97 -6.70
C GLY A 99 15.54 -11.05 -5.89
N LEU A 100 14.45 -10.69 -5.19
CA LEU A 100 13.73 -11.61 -4.30
C LEU A 100 12.35 -12.00 -4.82
N ARG A 101 11.76 -11.20 -5.72
CA ARG A 101 10.38 -11.40 -6.16
C ARG A 101 10.20 -12.71 -6.92
N ARG A 102 9.01 -13.30 -6.75
CA ARG A 102 8.57 -14.51 -7.42
C ARG A 102 7.21 -14.27 -8.09
N ASP A 103 6.85 -15.11 -9.04
CA ASP A 103 5.58 -14.96 -9.79
C ASP A 103 4.33 -15.17 -8.93
N ASP A 104 4.46 -15.87 -7.82
CA ASP A 104 3.40 -16.18 -6.86
C ASP A 104 3.35 -15.22 -5.65
N ASP A 105 4.21 -14.20 -5.61
CA ASP A 105 4.26 -13.21 -4.54
C ASP A 105 3.01 -12.36 -4.45
N TRP A 106 2.76 -11.88 -3.24
CA TRP A 106 1.65 -10.99 -2.92
C TRP A 106 2.14 -9.65 -2.39
N ILE A 107 1.46 -8.58 -2.79
CA ILE A 107 1.58 -7.27 -2.14
C ILE A 107 0.33 -7.03 -1.32
N VAL A 108 0.50 -6.66 -0.03
CA VAL A 108 -0.60 -6.35 0.89
C VAL A 108 -0.36 -4.96 1.48
N THR A 109 -1.12 -3.95 1.01
CA THR A 109 -0.84 -2.55 1.29
C THR A 109 -2.09 -1.74 1.66
N ALA A 110 -1.90 -0.62 2.35
CA ALA A 110 -2.95 0.37 2.58
C ALA A 110 -3.11 1.38 1.43
N ALA A 111 -2.20 1.38 0.45
CA ALA A 111 -2.30 2.23 -0.74
C ALA A 111 -3.57 1.93 -1.56
N PRO A 112 -4.12 2.91 -2.33
CA PRO A 112 -5.34 2.72 -3.08
C PRO A 112 -5.13 1.84 -4.31
N ASP A 113 -6.12 1.00 -4.63
CA ASP A 113 -6.09 0.01 -5.69
C ASP A 113 -5.87 0.62 -7.09
N PHE A 114 -6.41 1.80 -7.37
CA PHE A 114 -6.22 2.47 -8.66
C PHE A 114 -4.74 2.84 -8.90
N SER A 115 -3.97 3.17 -7.85
CA SER A 115 -2.54 3.39 -7.94
C SER A 115 -1.78 2.06 -8.00
N MET A 116 -2.17 1.09 -7.18
CA MET A 116 -1.52 -0.22 -7.12
C MET A 116 -1.68 -1.03 -8.40
N ARG A 117 -2.81 -0.92 -9.11
CA ARG A 117 -3.00 -1.59 -10.41
C ARG A 117 -1.89 -1.25 -11.41
N GLU A 118 -1.52 0.02 -11.53
CA GLU A 118 -0.50 0.44 -12.50
C GLU A 118 0.91 0.00 -12.07
N VAL A 119 1.29 0.15 -10.81
CA VAL A 119 2.62 -0.29 -10.37
C VAL A 119 2.76 -1.81 -10.40
N CYS A 120 1.73 -2.55 -10.00
CA CYS A 120 1.74 -4.01 -10.07
C CYS A 120 1.87 -4.50 -11.53
N ARG A 121 1.17 -3.86 -12.48
CA ARG A 121 1.31 -4.13 -13.91
C ARG A 121 2.76 -3.93 -14.38
N ARG A 122 3.42 -2.85 -13.96
CA ARG A 122 4.83 -2.55 -14.31
C ARG A 122 5.81 -3.52 -13.68
N LEU A 123 5.56 -3.92 -12.44
CA LEU A 123 6.38 -4.89 -11.71
C LEU A 123 6.10 -6.35 -12.13
N GLY A 124 5.06 -6.62 -12.93
CA GLY A 124 4.63 -7.97 -13.26
C GLY A 124 4.05 -8.74 -12.07
N VAL A 125 3.55 -8.04 -11.04
CA VAL A 125 2.89 -8.63 -9.87
C VAL A 125 1.42 -8.87 -10.18
N ARG A 126 0.95 -10.08 -9.94
CA ARG A 126 -0.45 -10.49 -10.22
C ARG A 126 -1.34 -10.38 -9.00
N ASN A 127 -0.78 -10.56 -7.82
CA ASN A 127 -1.54 -10.68 -6.58
C ASN A 127 -1.31 -9.45 -5.71
N CYS A 128 -2.35 -8.64 -5.52
CA CYS A 128 -2.27 -7.44 -4.71
C CYS A 128 -3.57 -7.24 -3.93
N VAL A 129 -3.45 -7.06 -2.62
CA VAL A 129 -4.52 -6.65 -1.73
C VAL A 129 -4.25 -5.23 -1.26
N SER A 130 -5.16 -4.32 -1.56
CA SER A 130 -4.99 -2.87 -1.35
C SER A 130 -6.31 -2.22 -0.89
N SER A 131 -6.28 -0.96 -0.53
CA SER A 131 -7.52 -0.21 -0.26
C SER A 131 -8.34 -0.08 -1.53
N ARG A 132 -9.64 -0.36 -1.46
CA ARG A 132 -10.54 -0.34 -2.62
C ARG A 132 -11.28 0.98 -2.73
N VAL A 133 -11.22 1.57 -3.92
CA VAL A 133 -11.92 2.81 -4.28
C VAL A 133 -12.75 2.55 -5.53
N ASP A 134 -14.03 2.83 -5.45
CA ASP A 134 -14.90 2.86 -6.62
C ASP A 134 -14.67 4.18 -7.36
N LEU A 135 -14.07 4.12 -8.54
CA LEU A 135 -13.76 5.31 -9.34
C LEU A 135 -14.96 5.91 -10.03
N GLU A 136 -16.05 5.15 -10.24
CA GLU A 136 -17.27 5.69 -10.84
C GLU A 136 -18.01 6.60 -9.86
N THR A 137 -18.11 6.18 -8.60
CA THR A 137 -18.72 6.96 -7.52
C THR A 137 -17.75 7.79 -6.72
N CYS A 138 -16.44 7.59 -6.91
CA CYS A 138 -15.34 8.14 -6.12
C CYS A 138 -15.48 7.86 -4.62
N ARG A 139 -15.97 6.66 -4.26
CA ARG A 139 -16.16 6.24 -2.86
C ARG A 139 -15.09 5.26 -2.41
N ILE A 140 -14.63 5.45 -1.18
CA ILE A 140 -13.73 4.49 -0.53
C ILE A 140 -14.59 3.33 0.00
N LEU A 141 -14.48 2.16 -0.63
CA LEU A 141 -15.22 0.96 -0.26
C LEU A 141 -14.57 0.19 0.89
N HIS A 142 -13.23 0.14 0.90
CA HIS A 142 -12.45 -0.56 1.91
C HIS A 142 -11.13 0.14 2.15
N PHE A 143 -10.74 0.33 3.41
CA PHE A 143 -9.44 0.85 3.80
C PHE A 143 -8.62 -0.26 4.44
N ASN A 144 -7.59 -0.71 3.73
CA ASN A 144 -6.79 -1.89 4.04
C ASN A 144 -5.70 -1.58 5.08
N LEU A 145 -6.08 -1.43 6.36
CA LEU A 145 -5.19 -1.05 7.44
C LEU A 145 -5.26 -2.05 8.60
N ARG A 146 -4.10 -2.49 9.11
CA ARG A 146 -3.90 -3.38 10.26
C ARG A 146 -4.69 -4.68 10.14
N GLU A 147 -5.62 -4.95 11.07
CA GLU A 147 -6.45 -6.17 11.10
C GLU A 147 -7.17 -6.38 9.77
N ARG A 148 -7.62 -5.30 9.13
CA ARG A 148 -8.26 -5.39 7.81
C ARG A 148 -7.33 -5.85 6.69
N LYS A 149 -6.00 -5.68 6.85
CA LYS A 149 -5.02 -6.23 5.89
C LYS A 149 -5.07 -7.76 5.86
N ILE A 150 -5.10 -8.39 7.05
CA ILE A 150 -5.14 -9.85 7.12
C ILE A 150 -6.48 -10.39 6.67
N ASP A 151 -7.59 -9.75 7.07
CA ASP A 151 -8.93 -10.19 6.68
C ASP A 151 -9.08 -10.17 5.15
N ALA A 152 -8.69 -9.06 4.50
CA ALA A 152 -8.74 -8.93 3.05
C ALA A 152 -7.76 -9.87 2.33
N PHE A 153 -6.60 -10.15 2.93
CA PHE A 153 -5.64 -11.10 2.39
C PHE A 153 -6.18 -12.54 2.45
N LEU A 154 -6.77 -12.95 3.58
CA LEU A 154 -7.37 -14.27 3.74
C LEU A 154 -8.65 -14.44 2.91
N GLU A 155 -9.42 -13.37 2.68
CA GLU A 155 -10.55 -13.38 1.73
C GLU A 155 -10.06 -13.67 0.31
N ALA A 156 -8.91 -13.09 -0.09
CA ALA A 156 -8.33 -13.28 -1.41
C ALA A 156 -7.56 -14.61 -1.57
N CYS A 157 -6.98 -15.12 -0.48
CA CYS A 157 -6.18 -16.34 -0.44
C CYS A 157 -6.44 -17.12 0.86
N PRO A 158 -7.56 -17.86 0.97
CA PRO A 158 -7.97 -18.53 2.23
C PRO A 158 -6.96 -19.56 2.76
N ASP A 159 -6.26 -20.25 1.85
CA ASP A 159 -5.27 -21.29 2.19
C ASP A 159 -3.83 -20.78 2.14
N ALA A 160 -3.63 -19.46 2.37
CA ALA A 160 -2.33 -18.83 2.27
C ALA A 160 -1.30 -19.47 3.21
N GLN A 161 -0.15 -19.85 2.65
CA GLN A 161 1.03 -20.23 3.40
C GLN A 161 2.16 -19.27 3.07
N ILE A 162 2.43 -18.36 4.00
CA ILE A 162 3.44 -17.32 3.84
C ILE A 162 4.81 -17.89 4.23
N ASP A 163 5.72 -18.01 3.26
CA ASP A 163 7.11 -18.37 3.50
C ASP A 163 7.85 -17.19 4.17
N ALA A 164 7.87 -16.05 3.52
CA ALA A 164 8.52 -14.85 4.04
C ALA A 164 7.59 -13.63 3.94
N PHE A 165 7.55 -12.85 5.01
CA PHE A 165 6.85 -11.57 5.05
C PHE A 165 7.82 -10.41 5.25
N TYR A 166 7.70 -9.38 4.42
CA TYR A 166 8.56 -8.20 4.44
C TYR A 166 7.75 -6.96 4.77
N THR A 167 8.17 -6.19 5.78
CA THR A 167 7.48 -4.96 6.23
C THR A 167 8.44 -3.91 6.77
N ASP A 168 8.08 -2.64 6.66
CA ASP A 168 8.73 -1.55 7.42
C ASP A 168 8.12 -1.36 8.82
N SER A 169 6.89 -1.85 9.04
CA SER A 169 6.05 -1.54 10.21
C SER A 169 5.54 -2.78 10.95
N PRO A 170 6.39 -3.48 11.72
CA PRO A 170 5.99 -4.71 12.41
C PRO A 170 4.76 -4.57 13.30
N ALA A 171 4.58 -3.40 13.92
CA ALA A 171 3.43 -3.18 14.80
C ALA A 171 2.08 -3.10 14.05
N ASN A 172 2.10 -2.62 12.80
CA ASN A 172 0.90 -2.55 11.98
C ASN A 172 0.59 -3.88 11.27
N ASP A 173 1.62 -4.70 11.07
CA ASP A 173 1.53 -5.95 10.29
C ASP A 173 1.74 -7.20 11.15
N ALA A 174 1.61 -7.07 12.49
CA ALA A 174 1.80 -8.17 13.43
C ALA A 174 1.04 -9.46 13.05
N PRO A 175 -0.24 -9.41 12.62
CA PRO A 175 -0.96 -10.62 12.22
C PRO A 175 -0.34 -11.35 11.02
N LEU A 176 0.17 -10.63 10.02
CA LEU A 176 0.85 -11.23 8.86
C LEU A 176 2.22 -11.81 9.26
N ILE A 177 2.94 -11.16 10.19
CA ILE A 177 4.18 -11.70 10.78
C ILE A 177 3.90 -13.01 11.51
N GLU A 178 2.80 -13.11 12.26
CA GLU A 178 2.43 -14.33 12.98
C GLU A 178 2.14 -15.49 12.03
N MET A 179 1.53 -15.23 10.87
CA MET A 179 1.24 -16.24 9.85
C MET A 179 2.47 -16.70 9.06
N ALA A 180 3.48 -15.85 8.89
CA ALA A 180 4.64 -16.17 8.07
C ALA A 180 5.59 -17.14 8.76
N ALA A 181 6.25 -18.02 8.00
CA ALA A 181 7.33 -18.87 8.51
C ALA A 181 8.55 -18.02 8.89
N HIS A 182 8.86 -17.01 8.06
CA HIS A 182 9.94 -16.04 8.28
C HIS A 182 9.41 -14.62 8.14
N ALA A 183 9.92 -13.69 8.95
CA ALA A 183 9.56 -12.29 8.83
C ALA A 183 10.79 -11.39 8.83
N TYR A 184 10.75 -10.35 8.01
CA TYR A 184 11.84 -9.43 7.79
C TYR A 184 11.40 -7.98 7.93
N VAL A 185 12.17 -7.19 8.66
CA VAL A 185 12.01 -5.73 8.72
C VAL A 185 12.93 -5.09 7.69
N VAL A 186 12.33 -4.22 6.86
CA VAL A 186 13.04 -3.42 5.86
C VAL A 186 13.23 -2.00 6.39
N ARG A 187 14.47 -1.50 6.39
CA ARG A 187 14.84 -0.13 6.78
C ARG A 187 15.80 0.45 5.75
N GLY A 188 15.30 1.32 4.86
CA GLY A 188 16.07 1.78 3.70
C GLY A 188 16.48 0.57 2.84
N SER A 189 17.78 0.35 2.68
CA SER A 189 18.35 -0.81 1.97
C SER A 189 18.65 -2.02 2.87
N ARG A 190 18.45 -1.91 4.20
CA ARG A 190 18.76 -2.98 5.14
C ARG A 190 17.55 -3.88 5.38
N ILE A 191 17.77 -5.18 5.29
CA ILE A 191 16.77 -6.21 5.59
C ILE A 191 17.29 -7.00 6.79
N LYS A 192 16.46 -7.10 7.84
CA LYS A 192 16.79 -7.84 9.06
C LYS A 192 15.69 -8.84 9.38
N GLN A 193 16.02 -10.10 9.53
CA GLN A 193 15.09 -11.12 10.00
C GLN A 193 14.70 -10.86 11.46
N ILE A 194 13.41 -11.02 11.76
CA ILE A 194 12.82 -10.85 13.10
C ILE A 194 12.05 -12.09 13.55
N LYS A 195 11.78 -13.01 12.59
CA LYS A 195 11.16 -14.31 12.86
C LYS A 195 11.75 -15.38 11.97
#